data_bbd16f9c864f24c71005bde40f0714b5
#
_entry.id   bbd16f9c864f24c71005bde40f0714b5
#
_cell.length_a   1.000
_cell.length_b   1.000
_cell.length_c   1.000
_cell.angle_alpha   90.00
_cell.angle_beta   90.00
_cell.angle_gamma   90.00
#
_symmetry.space_group_name_H-M   'P 1'
#
loop_
_entity.id
_entity.type
_entity.pdbx_description
1 polymer ?
#
loop_
_entity_poly.entity_id
_entity_poly.type
_entity_poly.pdbx_seq_one_letter_code
_entity_poly.pdbx_strand_id
1 'polypeptide(L)'
;MFPTLGSIGPFTFYSFGLMAAVAVVLAGVFLAIDLRQRGLDPSNALEIVVGAAIGGFLGARIYYLVEHWGEPGEGLFTGSGLVWYGGVAGGVIGVILIATWKRIPLGVMANAAAAPLALAYVIGRIGCQLAGDGDYGSATSLPWGMSYPDGTVPTTEIVHPTPVYESIAMLVVFWVLWRFRGRLTAGWSLFGLYLVLAGVERLLVEFVRATPVTFAGMTTAQIISVVLILIGIPLVWRGIRGGSAEGRPPLAPT
;
A
#
# COMPACT_ATOMS: atom_id res chain seq x y z
N MET A 1 -17.94 3.75 14.98
CA MET A 1 -17.05 4.34 13.96
C MET A 1 -16.70 5.76 14.36
N PHE A 2 -15.53 6.25 13.98
CA PHE A 2 -15.07 7.59 14.32
C PHE A 2 -14.48 8.24 13.05
N PRO A 3 -15.31 8.58 12.05
CA PRO A 3 -14.81 9.17 10.81
C PRO A 3 -14.12 10.51 11.04
N THR A 4 -14.61 11.27 12.03
CA THR A 4 -14.02 12.53 12.46
C THR A 4 -13.50 12.44 13.90
N LEU A 5 -12.30 12.97 14.15
CA LEU A 5 -11.67 13.01 15.48
C LEU A 5 -11.98 14.31 16.23
N GLY A 6 -12.36 15.35 15.51
CA GLY A 6 -12.68 16.67 16.04
C GLY A 6 -12.42 17.77 15.03
N SER A 7 -12.75 19.01 15.38
CA SER A 7 -12.50 20.20 14.58
C SER A 7 -11.86 21.30 15.42
N ILE A 8 -10.91 22.01 14.84
CA ILE A 8 -10.28 23.22 15.42
C ILE A 8 -10.50 24.37 14.43
N GLY A 9 -11.45 25.24 14.74
CA GLY A 9 -11.86 26.29 13.83
C GLY A 9 -12.43 25.69 12.52
N PRO A 10 -11.95 26.10 11.33
CA PRO A 10 -12.42 25.57 10.06
C PRO A 10 -11.82 24.19 9.68
N PHE A 11 -10.86 23.69 10.44
CA PHE A 11 -10.16 22.45 10.13
C PHE A 11 -10.79 21.26 10.85
N THR A 12 -11.26 20.29 10.06
CA THR A 12 -11.75 18.99 10.57
C THR A 12 -10.70 17.91 10.41
N PHE A 13 -10.40 17.21 11.52
CA PHE A 13 -9.46 16.10 11.51
C PHE A 13 -10.20 14.78 11.31
N TYR A 14 -9.84 14.08 10.26
CA TYR A 14 -10.40 12.79 9.90
C TYR A 14 -9.52 11.63 10.38
N SER A 15 -10.12 10.57 10.89
CA SER A 15 -9.41 9.37 11.36
C SER A 15 -8.56 8.73 10.25
N PHE A 16 -9.10 8.66 9.03
CA PHE A 16 -8.37 8.16 7.87
C PHE A 16 -7.11 8.99 7.58
N GLY A 17 -7.22 10.32 7.61
CA GLY A 17 -6.08 11.22 7.39
C GLY A 17 -4.98 11.03 8.44
N LEU A 18 -5.37 10.86 9.72
CA LEU A 18 -4.41 10.56 10.79
C LEU A 18 -3.72 9.22 10.56
N MET A 19 -4.48 8.17 10.23
CA MET A 19 -3.91 6.85 9.95
C MET A 19 -3.00 6.86 8.72
N ALA A 20 -3.35 7.61 7.67
CA ALA A 20 -2.48 7.81 6.52
C ALA A 20 -1.16 8.49 6.91
N ALA A 21 -1.19 9.51 7.74
CA ALA A 21 0.03 10.15 8.25
C ALA A 21 0.89 9.17 9.09
N VAL A 22 0.27 8.40 9.97
CA VAL A 22 0.95 7.35 10.75
C VAL A 22 1.56 6.29 9.84
N ALA A 23 0.85 5.85 8.79
CA ALA A 23 1.34 4.90 7.81
C ALA A 23 2.60 5.41 7.10
N VAL A 24 2.60 6.67 6.66
CA VAL A 24 3.74 7.32 6.01
C VAL A 24 4.95 7.39 6.95
N VAL A 25 4.74 7.82 8.20
CA VAL A 25 5.82 7.92 9.20
C VAL A 25 6.41 6.54 9.50
N LEU A 26 5.58 5.54 9.77
CA LEU A 26 6.06 4.20 10.09
C LEU A 26 6.73 3.53 8.88
N ALA A 27 6.17 3.69 7.69
CA ALA A 27 6.83 3.22 6.47
C ALA A 27 8.23 3.85 6.31
N GLY A 28 8.36 5.14 6.57
CA GLY A 28 9.65 5.86 6.55
C GLY A 28 10.65 5.33 7.57
N VAL A 29 10.20 5.09 8.81
CA VAL A 29 11.04 4.54 9.88
C VAL A 29 11.54 3.13 9.51
N PHE A 30 10.65 2.24 9.08
CA PHE A 30 11.02 0.88 8.72
C PHE A 30 11.89 0.83 7.45
N LEU A 31 11.65 1.74 6.49
CA LEU A 31 12.51 1.92 5.32
C LEU A 31 13.90 2.38 5.74
N ALA A 32 14.03 3.35 6.65
CA ALA A 32 15.32 3.83 7.15
C ALA A 32 16.12 2.70 7.84
N ILE A 33 15.43 1.87 8.64
CA ILE A 33 16.04 0.70 9.29
C ILE A 33 16.56 -0.29 8.25
N ASP A 34 15.77 -0.57 7.20
CA ASP A 34 16.16 -1.53 6.17
C ASP A 34 17.31 -0.99 5.29
N LEU A 35 17.27 0.30 4.92
CA LEU A 35 18.36 0.95 4.17
C LEU A 35 19.67 0.89 4.96
N ARG A 36 19.63 1.21 6.27
CA ARG A 36 20.80 1.11 7.14
C ARG A 36 21.40 -0.30 7.17
N GLN A 37 20.54 -1.33 7.26
CA GLN A 37 21.00 -2.72 7.26
C GLN A 37 21.62 -3.17 5.91
N ARG A 38 21.25 -2.49 4.81
CA ARG A 38 21.82 -2.68 3.48
C ARG A 38 23.09 -1.84 3.24
N GLY A 39 23.59 -1.11 4.25
CA GLY A 39 24.75 -0.24 4.13
C GLY A 39 24.48 1.06 3.36
N LEU A 40 23.20 1.43 3.21
CA LEU A 40 22.78 2.69 2.58
C LEU A 40 22.50 3.74 3.65
N ASP A 41 22.60 5.02 3.28
CA ASP A 41 22.28 6.13 4.18
C ASP A 41 20.77 6.11 4.53
N PRO A 42 20.42 5.95 5.84
CA PRO A 42 19.04 5.92 6.28
C PRO A 42 18.31 7.25 6.07
N SER A 43 19.01 8.39 5.93
CA SER A 43 18.39 9.69 5.64
C SER A 43 17.67 9.71 4.29
N ASN A 44 18.09 8.87 3.33
CA ASN A 44 17.43 8.71 2.05
C ASN A 44 15.96 8.25 2.19
N ALA A 45 15.60 7.58 3.29
CA ALA A 45 14.21 7.16 3.53
C ALA A 45 13.24 8.34 3.58
N LEU A 46 13.63 9.45 4.23
CA LEU A 46 12.80 10.64 4.27
C LEU A 46 12.56 11.21 2.87
N GLU A 47 13.62 11.35 2.08
CA GLU A 47 13.51 11.89 0.72
C GLU A 47 12.67 10.99 -0.18
N ILE A 48 12.82 9.66 -0.06
CA ILE A 48 12.03 8.67 -0.80
C ILE A 48 10.55 8.76 -0.41
N VAL A 49 10.24 8.83 0.87
CA VAL A 49 8.85 8.93 1.36
C VAL A 49 8.22 10.25 0.94
N VAL A 50 8.95 11.36 1.04
CA VAL A 50 8.49 12.68 0.58
C VAL A 50 8.28 12.66 -0.95
N GLY A 51 9.22 12.08 -1.70
CA GLY A 51 9.08 11.93 -3.15
C GLY A 51 7.88 11.07 -3.54
N ALA A 52 7.63 9.97 -2.81
CA ALA A 52 6.45 9.14 -2.99
C ALA A 52 5.15 9.89 -2.67
N ALA A 53 5.13 10.67 -1.59
CA ALA A 53 3.95 11.43 -1.17
C ALA A 53 3.61 12.56 -2.17
N ILE A 54 4.62 13.35 -2.57
CA ILE A 54 4.44 14.43 -3.55
C ILE A 54 4.04 13.84 -4.91
N GLY A 55 4.77 12.83 -5.38
CA GLY A 55 4.47 12.16 -6.64
C GLY A 55 3.08 11.53 -6.62
N GLY A 56 2.72 10.88 -5.52
CA GLY A 56 1.40 10.28 -5.32
C GLY A 56 0.27 11.32 -5.35
N PHE A 57 0.41 12.42 -4.63
CA PHE A 57 -0.58 13.50 -4.64
C PHE A 57 -0.74 14.10 -6.04
N LEU A 58 0.36 14.45 -6.69
CA LEU A 58 0.34 15.02 -8.04
C LEU A 58 -0.24 14.03 -9.06
N GLY A 59 0.17 12.77 -8.99
CA GLY A 59 -0.33 11.74 -9.89
C GLY A 59 -1.83 11.49 -9.73
N ALA A 60 -2.32 11.41 -8.48
CA ALA A 60 -3.74 11.28 -8.18
C ALA A 60 -4.55 12.44 -8.73
N ARG A 61 -4.03 13.67 -8.61
CA ARG A 61 -4.69 14.88 -9.09
C ARG A 61 -4.64 15.01 -10.61
N ILE A 62 -3.48 14.76 -11.22
CA ILE A 62 -3.32 14.80 -12.68
C ILE A 62 -4.27 13.79 -13.34
N TYR A 63 -4.35 12.57 -12.82
CA TYR A 63 -5.25 11.55 -13.36
C TYR A 63 -6.72 12.00 -13.26
N TYR A 64 -7.14 12.56 -12.13
CA TYR A 64 -8.47 13.13 -11.95
C TYR A 64 -8.77 14.22 -13.00
N LEU A 65 -7.83 15.14 -13.21
CA LEU A 65 -7.98 16.23 -14.19
C LEU A 65 -8.06 15.72 -15.64
N VAL A 66 -7.39 14.62 -15.95
CA VAL A 66 -7.49 13.98 -17.26
C VAL A 66 -8.87 13.37 -17.49
N GLU A 67 -9.46 12.74 -16.45
CA GLU A 67 -10.82 12.19 -16.52
C GLU A 67 -11.90 13.28 -16.63
N HIS A 68 -11.69 14.44 -16.01
CA HIS A 68 -12.61 15.59 -15.97
C HIS A 68 -12.13 16.75 -16.83
N TRP A 69 -11.48 16.43 -17.95
CA TRP A 69 -10.90 17.45 -18.84
C TRP A 69 -11.96 18.36 -19.42
N GLY A 70 -11.86 19.67 -19.16
CA GLY A 70 -12.75 20.69 -19.67
C GLY A 70 -13.95 21.02 -18.76
N GLU A 71 -14.06 20.42 -17.59
CA GLU A 71 -15.07 20.79 -16.60
C GLU A 71 -14.74 22.14 -15.95
N PRO A 72 -15.71 23.08 -15.84
CA PRO A 72 -15.46 24.39 -15.26
C PRO A 72 -15.12 24.33 -13.77
N GLY A 73 -14.09 25.05 -13.35
CA GLY A 73 -13.70 25.15 -11.93
C GLY A 73 -12.70 24.09 -11.47
N GLU A 74 -12.32 23.13 -12.31
CA GLU A 74 -11.31 22.14 -11.98
C GLU A 74 -9.89 22.64 -12.30
N GLY A 75 -8.97 22.52 -11.36
CA GLY A 75 -7.58 22.93 -11.47
C GLY A 75 -6.67 22.12 -10.55
N LEU A 76 -5.36 22.22 -10.74
CA LEU A 76 -4.37 21.42 -9.99
C LEU A 76 -4.50 21.57 -8.47
N PHE A 77 -4.92 22.73 -7.99
CA PHE A 77 -5.04 23.09 -6.58
C PHE A 77 -6.48 23.44 -6.16
N THR A 78 -7.44 23.27 -7.04
CA THR A 78 -8.85 23.57 -6.77
C THR A 78 -9.69 22.28 -6.76
N GLY A 79 -10.72 22.27 -5.92
CA GLY A 79 -11.71 21.20 -5.91
C GLY A 79 -11.30 19.94 -5.13
N SER A 80 -12.22 19.01 -5.11
CA SER A 80 -12.08 17.68 -4.57
C SER A 80 -11.84 16.71 -5.74
N GLY A 81 -11.12 15.67 -5.50
CA GLY A 81 -10.93 14.59 -6.46
C GLY A 81 -9.47 14.15 -6.53
N LEU A 82 -9.26 12.92 -6.11
CA LEU A 82 -7.98 12.22 -6.18
C LEU A 82 -8.27 10.80 -6.65
N VAL A 83 -7.61 10.38 -7.72
CA VAL A 83 -7.78 9.03 -8.26
C VAL A 83 -6.65 8.14 -7.78
N TRP A 84 -7.01 7.02 -7.16
CA TRP A 84 -6.06 6.10 -6.53
C TRP A 84 -4.99 5.57 -7.52
N TYR A 85 -5.39 5.21 -8.75
CA TYR A 85 -4.46 4.71 -9.77
C TYR A 85 -3.39 5.73 -10.14
N GLY A 86 -3.79 6.99 -10.29
CA GLY A 86 -2.87 8.11 -10.51
C GLY A 86 -1.92 8.29 -9.33
N GLY A 87 -2.43 8.13 -8.10
CA GLY A 87 -1.62 8.20 -6.89
C GLY A 87 -0.55 7.12 -6.82
N VAL A 88 -0.89 5.88 -7.13
CA VAL A 88 0.09 4.78 -7.18
C VAL A 88 1.14 5.03 -8.25
N ALA A 89 0.72 5.37 -9.48
CA ALA A 89 1.65 5.63 -10.58
C ALA A 89 2.61 6.79 -10.25
N GLY A 90 2.07 7.91 -9.75
CA GLY A 90 2.87 9.08 -9.38
C GLY A 90 3.80 8.80 -8.19
N GLY A 91 3.36 8.06 -7.20
CA GLY A 91 4.18 7.63 -6.07
C GLY A 91 5.35 6.75 -6.50
N VAL A 92 5.10 5.77 -7.38
CA VAL A 92 6.16 4.93 -7.96
C VAL A 92 7.16 5.77 -8.76
N ILE A 93 6.69 6.71 -9.59
CA ILE A 93 7.56 7.64 -10.34
C ILE A 93 8.41 8.47 -9.36
N GLY A 94 7.82 9.02 -8.30
CA GLY A 94 8.53 9.77 -7.28
C GLY A 94 9.66 8.96 -6.63
N VAL A 95 9.37 7.70 -6.24
CA VAL A 95 10.39 6.79 -5.69
C VAL A 95 11.50 6.52 -6.70
N ILE A 96 11.16 6.24 -7.96
CA ILE A 96 12.16 5.97 -9.02
C ILE A 96 13.05 7.19 -9.23
N LEU A 97 12.50 8.39 -9.29
CA LEU A 97 13.25 9.63 -9.47
C LEU A 97 14.25 9.87 -8.33
N ILE A 98 13.81 9.71 -7.07
CA ILE A 98 14.70 9.88 -5.91
C ILE A 98 15.74 8.75 -5.86
N ALA A 99 15.34 7.49 -6.07
CA ALA A 99 16.27 6.37 -6.05
C ALA A 99 17.37 6.50 -7.13
N THR A 100 17.00 6.90 -8.35
CA THR A 100 17.97 7.13 -9.44
C THR A 100 18.89 8.33 -9.16
N TRP A 101 18.34 9.43 -8.62
CA TRP A 101 19.14 10.58 -8.21
C TRP A 101 20.14 10.22 -7.11
N LYS A 102 19.73 9.42 -6.13
CA LYS A 102 20.61 8.90 -5.07
C LYS A 102 21.49 7.74 -5.51
N ARG A 103 21.41 7.31 -6.77
CA ARG A 103 22.15 6.17 -7.32
C ARG A 103 21.90 4.86 -6.58
N ILE A 104 20.70 4.70 -6.02
CA ILE A 104 20.27 3.45 -5.38
C ILE A 104 19.72 2.53 -6.49
N PRO A 105 20.25 1.30 -6.65
CA PRO A 105 19.73 0.36 -7.63
C PRO A 105 18.26 0.06 -7.36
N LEU A 106 17.41 0.12 -8.39
CA LEU A 106 15.95 -0.01 -8.26
C LEU A 106 15.53 -1.34 -7.61
N GLY A 107 16.25 -2.44 -7.87
CA GLY A 107 15.98 -3.72 -7.21
C GLY A 107 16.24 -3.69 -5.70
N VAL A 108 17.30 -2.99 -5.27
CA VAL A 108 17.61 -2.78 -3.84
C VAL A 108 16.52 -1.93 -3.21
N MET A 109 16.10 -0.85 -3.88
CA MET A 109 15.04 0.05 -3.42
C MET A 109 13.70 -0.69 -3.29
N ALA A 110 13.32 -1.45 -4.30
CA ALA A 110 12.08 -2.24 -4.29
C ALA A 110 12.07 -3.26 -3.14
N ASN A 111 13.19 -3.99 -2.95
CA ASN A 111 13.32 -4.91 -1.83
C ASN A 111 13.24 -4.19 -0.47
N ALA A 112 13.86 -3.01 -0.34
CA ALA A 112 13.80 -2.22 0.90
C ALA A 112 12.39 -1.69 1.20
N ALA A 113 11.61 -1.36 0.16
CA ALA A 113 10.23 -0.88 0.28
C ALA A 113 9.21 -1.99 0.57
N ALA A 114 9.51 -3.26 0.29
CA ALA A 114 8.54 -4.35 0.32
C ALA A 114 7.81 -4.49 1.68
N ALA A 115 8.55 -4.58 2.79
CA ALA A 115 7.95 -4.68 4.12
C ALA A 115 7.30 -3.36 4.58
N PRO A 116 7.93 -2.17 4.44
CA PRO A 116 7.27 -0.89 4.72
C PRO A 116 5.95 -0.69 4.00
N LEU A 117 5.81 -1.10 2.73
CA LEU A 117 4.56 -1.03 1.98
C LEU A 117 3.46 -1.90 2.60
N ALA A 118 3.80 -3.14 3.01
CA ALA A 118 2.85 -4.01 3.69
C ALA A 118 2.36 -3.40 5.02
N LEU A 119 3.27 -2.80 5.80
CA LEU A 119 2.91 -2.12 7.04
C LEU A 119 2.04 -0.88 6.80
N ALA A 120 2.37 -0.07 5.80
CA ALA A 120 1.57 1.09 5.43
C ALA A 120 0.15 0.68 5.03
N TYR A 121 0.01 -0.42 4.30
CA TYR A 121 -1.29 -0.99 3.95
C TYR A 121 -2.10 -1.38 5.19
N VAL A 122 -1.49 -2.08 6.17
CA VAL A 122 -2.14 -2.42 7.45
C VAL A 122 -2.74 -1.19 8.11
N ILE A 123 -1.95 -0.13 8.24
CA ILE A 123 -2.37 1.09 8.93
C ILE A 123 -3.44 1.84 8.12
N GLY A 124 -3.32 1.85 6.79
CA GLY A 124 -4.34 2.39 5.91
C GLY A 124 -5.69 1.68 6.10
N ARG A 125 -5.68 0.35 6.18
CA ARG A 125 -6.91 -0.44 6.41
C ARG A 125 -7.52 -0.23 7.80
N ILE A 126 -6.71 -0.01 8.81
CA ILE A 126 -7.21 0.45 10.12
C ILE A 126 -7.90 1.82 9.97
N GLY A 127 -7.36 2.71 9.13
CA GLY A 127 -7.99 3.98 8.78
C GLY A 127 -9.36 3.81 8.12
N CYS A 128 -9.47 2.90 7.13
CA CYS A 128 -10.75 2.55 6.50
C CYS A 128 -11.77 2.01 7.53
N GLN A 129 -11.31 1.13 8.44
CA GLN A 129 -12.14 0.59 9.50
C GLN A 129 -12.68 1.67 10.45
N LEU A 130 -11.83 2.63 10.83
CA LEU A 130 -12.23 3.74 11.71
C LEU A 130 -13.18 4.71 11.02
N ALA A 131 -12.93 4.99 9.74
CA ALA A 131 -13.75 5.89 8.95
C ALA A 131 -15.11 5.28 8.55
N GLY A 132 -15.18 3.95 8.40
CA GLY A 132 -16.36 3.28 7.85
C GLY A 132 -16.64 3.78 6.43
N ASP A 133 -15.63 3.75 5.55
CA ASP A 133 -15.58 4.40 4.24
C ASP A 133 -16.20 3.57 3.09
N GLY A 134 -16.92 2.49 3.43
CA GLY A 134 -17.58 1.63 2.46
C GLY A 134 -16.73 0.45 1.97
N ASP A 135 -15.52 0.32 2.47
CA ASP A 135 -14.62 -0.79 2.12
C ASP A 135 -14.97 -2.14 2.81
N TYR A 136 -16.09 -2.20 3.51
CA TYR A 136 -16.62 -3.43 4.09
C TYR A 136 -17.16 -4.39 2.99
N GLY A 137 -17.36 -5.67 3.37
CA GLY A 137 -17.78 -6.72 2.45
C GLY A 137 -19.29 -6.90 2.36
N SER A 138 -19.69 -8.04 1.81
CA SER A 138 -21.09 -8.46 1.68
C SER A 138 -21.73 -8.75 3.05
N ALA A 139 -23.08 -8.79 3.07
CA ALA A 139 -23.84 -9.18 4.27
C ALA A 139 -23.43 -10.55 4.79
N THR A 140 -23.38 -10.70 6.13
CA THR A 140 -22.94 -11.93 6.78
C THR A 140 -23.73 -12.22 8.05
N SER A 141 -23.85 -13.50 8.39
CA SER A 141 -24.39 -13.96 9.69
C SER A 141 -23.29 -14.40 10.68
N LEU A 142 -22.02 -14.17 10.34
CA LEU A 142 -20.91 -14.55 11.21
C LEU A 142 -20.90 -13.74 12.52
N PRO A 143 -20.49 -14.34 13.65
CA PRO A 143 -20.56 -13.69 14.97
C PRO A 143 -19.64 -12.46 15.10
N TRP A 144 -18.68 -12.29 14.20
CA TRP A 144 -17.80 -11.12 14.15
C TRP A 144 -18.15 -10.14 13.03
N GLY A 145 -19.32 -10.33 12.36
CA GLY A 145 -19.87 -9.33 11.44
C GLY A 145 -20.09 -8.00 12.15
N MET A 146 -19.91 -6.90 11.43
CA MET A 146 -20.01 -5.54 11.97
C MET A 146 -20.98 -4.71 11.15
N SER A 147 -21.65 -3.73 11.81
CA SER A 147 -22.39 -2.67 11.13
C SER A 147 -21.63 -1.33 11.28
N TYR A 148 -21.89 -0.41 10.36
CA TYR A 148 -21.19 0.88 10.27
C TYR A 148 -22.18 2.05 10.21
N PRO A 149 -23.11 2.21 11.20
CA PRO A 149 -24.18 3.22 11.13
C PRO A 149 -23.65 4.65 11.10
N ASP A 150 -22.51 4.92 11.78
CA ASP A 150 -21.89 6.24 11.86
C ASP A 150 -20.65 6.35 10.93
N GLY A 151 -20.52 5.48 9.94
CA GLY A 151 -19.45 5.53 8.95
C GLY A 151 -19.61 6.65 7.93
N THR A 152 -18.54 6.96 7.21
CA THR A 152 -18.58 7.87 6.06
C THR A 152 -19.50 7.35 4.96
N VAL A 153 -19.54 6.03 4.77
CA VAL A 153 -20.56 5.31 3.98
C VAL A 153 -21.35 4.44 4.95
N PRO A 154 -22.53 4.89 5.44
CA PRO A 154 -23.22 4.22 6.52
C PRO A 154 -23.93 2.94 6.05
N THR A 155 -23.91 1.90 6.91
CA THR A 155 -24.77 0.72 6.77
C THR A 155 -25.20 0.20 8.13
N THR A 156 -26.46 -0.21 8.24
CA THR A 156 -27.03 -0.89 9.42
C THR A 156 -27.02 -2.40 9.26
N GLU A 157 -26.73 -2.91 8.05
CA GLU A 157 -26.56 -4.34 7.81
C GLU A 157 -25.31 -4.87 8.51
N ILE A 158 -25.37 -6.13 8.96
CA ILE A 158 -24.19 -6.84 9.45
C ILE A 158 -23.43 -7.37 8.25
N VAL A 159 -22.22 -6.84 8.05
CA VAL A 159 -21.36 -7.11 6.89
C VAL A 159 -20.00 -7.67 7.32
N HIS A 160 -19.27 -8.29 6.39
CA HIS A 160 -17.88 -8.69 6.63
C HIS A 160 -17.00 -7.46 6.87
N PRO A 161 -16.29 -7.35 8.01
CA PRO A 161 -15.33 -6.26 8.25
C PRO A 161 -14.03 -6.51 7.47
N THR A 162 -14.09 -6.38 6.14
CA THR A 162 -12.96 -6.68 5.26
C THR A 162 -11.70 -5.84 5.58
N PRO A 163 -11.79 -4.55 6.02
CA PRO A 163 -10.59 -3.83 6.43
C PRO A 163 -9.84 -4.50 7.60
N VAL A 164 -10.56 -5.16 8.51
CA VAL A 164 -9.95 -5.92 9.61
C VAL A 164 -9.24 -7.17 9.08
N TYR A 165 -9.89 -7.90 8.16
CA TYR A 165 -9.28 -9.09 7.55
C TYR A 165 -8.01 -8.74 6.79
N GLU A 166 -8.06 -7.70 5.96
CA GLU A 166 -6.93 -7.18 5.21
C GLU A 166 -5.81 -6.71 6.14
N SER A 167 -6.14 -6.01 7.25
CA SER A 167 -5.14 -5.57 8.22
C SER A 167 -4.41 -6.75 8.86
N ILE A 168 -5.12 -7.78 9.30
CA ILE A 168 -4.52 -8.96 9.92
C ILE A 168 -3.66 -9.73 8.91
N ALA A 169 -4.18 -9.98 7.71
CA ALA A 169 -3.46 -10.70 6.67
C ALA A 169 -2.18 -9.96 6.26
N MET A 170 -2.27 -8.65 6.03
CA MET A 170 -1.11 -7.84 5.64
C MET A 170 -0.11 -7.63 6.78
N LEU A 171 -0.54 -7.69 8.04
CA LEU A 171 0.38 -7.73 9.18
C LEU A 171 1.21 -9.02 9.18
N VAL A 172 0.61 -10.16 8.84
CA VAL A 172 1.33 -11.42 8.64
C VAL A 172 2.30 -11.30 7.46
N VAL A 173 1.85 -10.71 6.35
CA VAL A 173 2.71 -10.42 5.17
C VAL A 173 3.90 -9.55 5.58
N PHE A 174 3.67 -8.45 6.30
CA PHE A 174 4.73 -7.60 6.83
C PHE A 174 5.73 -8.40 7.66
N TRP A 175 5.26 -9.22 8.61
CA TRP A 175 6.12 -10.03 9.45
C TRP A 175 6.97 -11.03 8.64
N VAL A 176 6.38 -11.70 7.66
CA VAL A 176 7.09 -12.60 6.74
C VAL A 176 8.17 -11.86 5.98
N LEU A 177 7.83 -10.74 5.33
CA LEU A 177 8.79 -9.94 4.57
C LEU A 177 9.92 -9.42 5.46
N TRP A 178 9.59 -8.92 6.65
CA TRP A 178 10.57 -8.44 7.62
C TRP A 178 11.51 -9.55 8.10
N ARG A 179 11.00 -10.77 8.29
CA ARG A 179 11.79 -11.95 8.67
C ARG A 179 12.72 -12.43 7.57
N PHE A 180 12.31 -12.28 6.30
CA PHE A 180 13.08 -12.77 5.16
C PHE A 180 13.94 -11.70 4.46
N ARG A 181 13.87 -10.41 4.87
CA ARG A 181 14.57 -9.31 4.20
C ARG A 181 16.09 -9.47 4.09
N GLY A 182 16.70 -10.14 5.06
CA GLY A 182 18.13 -10.43 5.03
C GLY A 182 18.53 -11.68 4.22
N ARG A 183 17.54 -12.47 3.78
CA ARG A 183 17.76 -13.69 2.99
C ARG A 183 17.45 -13.49 1.51
N LEU A 184 16.44 -12.71 1.20
CA LEU A 184 15.98 -12.40 -0.15
C LEU A 184 16.50 -11.01 -0.58
N THR A 185 17.81 -10.93 -0.82
CA THR A 185 18.49 -9.65 -1.13
C THR A 185 18.78 -9.48 -2.62
N ALA A 186 18.87 -10.58 -3.38
CA ALA A 186 19.25 -10.56 -4.78
C ALA A 186 18.12 -10.02 -5.69
N GLY A 187 18.46 -9.16 -6.63
CA GLY A 187 17.55 -8.63 -7.65
C GLY A 187 16.31 -7.98 -7.03
N TRP A 188 15.13 -8.48 -7.39
CA TRP A 188 13.79 -8.02 -6.95
C TRP A 188 13.08 -9.08 -6.09
N SER A 189 13.81 -9.97 -5.43
CA SER A 189 13.25 -11.18 -4.82
C SER A 189 12.29 -10.91 -3.66
N LEU A 190 12.63 -10.01 -2.74
CA LEU A 190 11.75 -9.69 -1.61
C LEU A 190 10.52 -8.92 -2.08
N PHE A 191 10.68 -8.01 -3.04
CA PHE A 191 9.56 -7.32 -3.65
C PHE A 191 8.67 -8.28 -4.45
N GLY A 192 9.25 -9.25 -5.15
CA GLY A 192 8.50 -10.33 -5.79
C GLY A 192 7.65 -11.12 -4.79
N LEU A 193 8.21 -11.44 -3.61
CA LEU A 193 7.47 -12.10 -2.53
C LEU A 193 6.32 -11.20 -2.02
N TYR A 194 6.55 -9.90 -1.87
CA TYR A 194 5.48 -8.94 -1.54
C TYR A 194 4.35 -8.99 -2.57
N LEU A 195 4.67 -8.96 -3.87
CA LEU A 195 3.65 -9.01 -4.94
C LEU A 195 2.82 -10.30 -4.88
N VAL A 196 3.48 -11.44 -4.65
CA VAL A 196 2.78 -12.74 -4.51
C VAL A 196 1.85 -12.72 -3.31
N LEU A 197 2.37 -12.36 -2.13
CA LEU A 197 1.59 -12.41 -0.89
C LEU A 197 0.44 -11.40 -0.87
N ALA A 198 0.70 -10.16 -1.34
CA ALA A 198 -0.34 -9.14 -1.46
C ALA A 198 -1.39 -9.50 -2.52
N GLY A 199 -0.96 -10.11 -3.65
CA GLY A 199 -1.88 -10.60 -4.66
C GLY A 199 -2.77 -11.74 -4.14
N VAL A 200 -2.21 -12.68 -3.39
CA VAL A 200 -2.97 -13.77 -2.76
C VAL A 200 -3.95 -13.23 -1.73
N GLU A 201 -3.50 -12.34 -0.85
CA GLU A 201 -4.35 -11.70 0.15
C GLU A 201 -5.55 -11.01 -0.52
N ARG A 202 -5.27 -10.15 -1.50
CA ARG A 202 -6.31 -9.39 -2.20
C ARG A 202 -7.28 -10.31 -2.97
N LEU A 203 -6.78 -11.38 -3.58
CA LEU A 203 -7.61 -12.36 -4.26
C LEU A 203 -8.57 -13.05 -3.29
N LEU A 204 -8.11 -13.43 -2.09
CA LEU A 204 -8.91 -14.11 -1.09
C LEU A 204 -9.98 -13.19 -0.47
N VAL A 205 -9.62 -11.96 -0.14
CA VAL A 205 -10.56 -11.00 0.44
C VAL A 205 -11.66 -10.61 -0.56
N GLU A 206 -11.37 -10.61 -1.85
CA GLU A 206 -12.33 -10.25 -2.88
C GLU A 206 -13.54 -11.18 -2.96
N PHE A 207 -13.44 -12.42 -2.48
CA PHE A 207 -14.59 -13.35 -2.41
C PHE A 207 -15.65 -12.94 -1.38
N VAL A 208 -15.29 -12.12 -0.41
CA VAL A 208 -16.23 -11.61 0.61
C VAL A 208 -16.54 -10.13 0.43
N ARG A 209 -15.94 -9.46 -0.55
CA ARG A 209 -16.25 -8.07 -0.90
C ARG A 209 -17.48 -8.01 -1.82
N ALA A 210 -18.23 -6.92 -1.71
CA ALA A 210 -19.38 -6.62 -2.58
C ALA A 210 -18.93 -5.82 -3.83
N THR A 211 -17.91 -6.28 -4.53
CA THR A 211 -17.34 -5.58 -5.69
C THR A 211 -18.01 -6.04 -6.98
N PRO A 212 -18.39 -5.15 -7.90
CA PRO A 212 -19.01 -5.53 -9.16
C PRO A 212 -18.02 -6.29 -10.06
N VAL A 213 -18.56 -7.31 -10.73
CA VAL A 213 -17.82 -8.09 -11.72
C VAL A 213 -17.60 -7.25 -12.98
N THR A 214 -16.39 -7.25 -13.53
CA THR A 214 -16.01 -6.39 -14.65
C THR A 214 -15.75 -7.16 -15.94
N PHE A 215 -14.95 -8.24 -15.90
CA PHE A 215 -14.55 -8.99 -17.09
C PHE A 215 -14.41 -10.49 -16.79
N ALA A 216 -14.92 -11.33 -17.69
CA ALA A 216 -14.83 -12.80 -17.61
C ALA A 216 -15.26 -13.40 -16.26
N GLY A 217 -16.25 -12.83 -15.60
CA GLY A 217 -16.70 -13.29 -14.28
C GLY A 217 -15.79 -12.89 -13.12
N MET A 218 -14.78 -12.04 -13.36
CA MET A 218 -13.83 -11.57 -12.34
C MET A 218 -13.97 -10.07 -12.08
N THR A 219 -13.64 -9.65 -10.88
CA THR A 219 -13.50 -8.23 -10.54
C THR A 219 -12.15 -7.69 -11.03
N THR A 220 -12.04 -6.37 -11.21
CA THR A 220 -10.74 -5.73 -11.55
C THR A 220 -9.66 -6.07 -10.53
N ALA A 221 -10.01 -6.14 -9.24
CA ALA A 221 -9.06 -6.48 -8.19
C ALA A 221 -8.55 -7.93 -8.31
N GLN A 222 -9.41 -8.88 -8.68
CA GLN A 222 -8.99 -10.27 -8.94
C GLN A 222 -8.02 -10.36 -10.12
N ILE A 223 -8.30 -9.66 -11.21
CA ILE A 223 -7.42 -9.63 -12.40
C ILE A 223 -6.05 -9.06 -12.01
N ILE A 224 -6.02 -7.91 -11.34
CA ILE A 224 -4.76 -7.30 -10.87
C ILE A 224 -4.02 -8.25 -9.93
N SER A 225 -4.70 -8.92 -9.02
CA SER A 225 -4.10 -9.88 -8.09
C SER A 225 -3.40 -11.04 -8.81
N VAL A 226 -4.06 -11.60 -9.82
CA VAL A 226 -3.45 -12.67 -10.66
C VAL A 226 -2.20 -12.14 -11.37
N VAL A 227 -2.26 -10.94 -11.95
CA VAL A 227 -1.10 -10.31 -12.63
C VAL A 227 0.06 -10.11 -11.64
N LEU A 228 -0.20 -9.61 -10.43
CA LEU A 228 0.82 -9.43 -9.39
C LEU A 228 1.49 -10.76 -9.00
N ILE A 229 0.69 -11.82 -8.84
CA ILE A 229 1.21 -13.17 -8.53
C ILE A 229 2.09 -13.68 -9.69
N LEU A 230 1.62 -13.56 -10.93
CA LEU A 230 2.35 -14.01 -12.11
C LEU A 230 3.68 -13.24 -12.32
N ILE A 231 3.73 -11.96 -11.97
CA ILE A 231 4.97 -11.17 -11.98
C ILE A 231 5.87 -11.54 -10.79
N GLY A 232 5.29 -11.71 -9.61
CA GLY A 232 6.04 -11.94 -8.38
C GLY A 232 6.77 -13.28 -8.35
N ILE A 233 6.14 -14.37 -8.81
CA ILE A 233 6.73 -15.71 -8.82
C ILE A 233 8.10 -15.76 -9.54
N PRO A 234 8.25 -15.31 -10.79
CA PRO A 234 9.55 -15.32 -11.46
C PRO A 234 10.59 -14.41 -10.81
N LEU A 235 10.17 -13.30 -10.18
CA LEU A 235 11.10 -12.43 -9.43
C LEU A 235 11.68 -13.14 -8.21
N VAL A 236 10.85 -13.84 -7.44
CA VAL A 236 11.30 -14.67 -6.30
C VAL A 236 12.24 -15.76 -6.79
N TRP A 237 11.84 -16.49 -7.83
CA TRP A 237 12.59 -17.63 -8.34
C TRP A 237 13.98 -17.24 -8.87
N ARG A 238 14.07 -16.14 -9.64
CA ARG A 238 15.35 -15.59 -10.11
C ARG A 238 16.23 -15.14 -8.96
N GLY A 239 15.67 -14.51 -7.92
CA GLY A 239 16.40 -14.07 -6.75
C GLY A 239 16.98 -15.23 -5.94
N ILE A 240 16.23 -16.33 -5.78
CA ILE A 240 16.74 -17.53 -5.09
C ILE A 240 17.88 -18.17 -5.86
N ARG A 241 17.80 -18.25 -7.19
CA ARG A 241 18.87 -18.82 -8.04
C ARG A 241 20.08 -17.91 -8.14
N GLY A 242 19.90 -16.59 -8.29
CA GLY A 242 20.98 -15.61 -8.38
C GLY A 242 21.76 -15.45 -7.07
N GLY A 243 21.08 -15.51 -5.92
CA GLY A 243 21.70 -15.43 -4.60
C GLY A 243 22.65 -16.59 -4.25
N SER A 244 22.60 -17.67 -5.02
CA SER A 244 23.54 -18.78 -4.90
C SER A 244 24.86 -18.55 -5.66
N ALA A 245 24.90 -17.57 -6.58
CA ALA A 245 26.05 -17.27 -7.43
C ALA A 245 26.85 -16.03 -6.97
N GLU A 246 26.23 -15.08 -6.27
CA GLU A 246 26.89 -13.90 -5.73
C GLU A 246 27.07 -14.09 -4.21
N GLY A 247 28.33 -14.23 -3.78
CA GLY A 247 28.69 -14.35 -2.36
C GLY A 247 28.05 -13.22 -1.54
N ARG A 248 27.28 -13.60 -0.53
CA ARG A 248 26.59 -12.69 0.41
C ARG A 248 27.57 -11.65 0.97
N PRO A 249 27.32 -10.33 0.85
CA PRO A 249 27.98 -9.40 1.73
C PRO A 249 27.53 -9.72 3.18
N PRO A 250 28.47 -9.78 4.14
CA PRO A 250 28.14 -10.06 5.53
C PRO A 250 27.20 -8.96 6.05
N LEU A 251 26.06 -9.37 6.65
CA LEU A 251 25.23 -8.47 7.44
C LEU A 251 26.10 -7.97 8.59
N ALA A 252 26.16 -6.63 8.79
CA ALA A 252 26.80 -6.06 9.96
C ALA A 252 26.16 -6.64 11.23
N PRO A 253 26.95 -7.00 12.26
CA PRO A 253 26.42 -7.50 13.52
C PRO A 253 25.51 -6.46 14.14
N THR A 254 24.39 -6.93 14.67
CA THR A 254 23.36 -6.17 15.38
C THR A 254 23.86 -5.59 16.67
#